data_52648285a69cc10af997523ada0a78e1
#
_entry.id   52648285a69cc10af997523ada0a78e1
#
_cell.length_a   1.000
_cell.length_b   1.000
_cell.length_c   1.000
_cell.angle_alpha   90.00
_cell.angle_beta   90.00
_cell.angle_gamma   90.00
#
_symmetry.space_group_name_H-M   'P 1'
#
loop_
_entity.id
_entity.type
_entity.pdbx_description
1 polymer ?
#
loop_
_entity_poly.entity_id
_entity_poly.type
_entity_poly.pdbx_seq_one_letter_code
_entity_poly.pdbx_strand_id
1 'polypeptide(L)'
;HFNLLMQRTVLGNVCFPLEIVGMSKKDAKKRAMEVLRLVGIADKANAYPSQLSGGQKQRVAIARALATNPQVLLCDEATSALDPATTDSILALIKDINRDLGITAVIITHEMSVIEKICSHVAIINRGKIVEHGEVEEVFFHPRTEAARRLVMPEALQNLPQENLYRLIFNGRSSFEPVIANMVLECHCPVNIMYADTRDIGGIAFGQMVLQLPECPESRRSILEFAKSRNILLEEMKHV
;
A
#
# COMPACT_ATOMS: atom_id res chain seq x y z
N HIS A 1 19.05 -2.44 -4.67
CA HIS A 1 19.90 -3.15 -5.62
C HIS A 1 19.34 -4.54 -5.86
N PHE A 2 19.15 -4.93 -7.14
CA PHE A 2 18.51 -6.20 -7.53
C PHE A 2 19.36 -7.44 -7.22
N ASN A 3 20.61 -7.27 -6.81
CA ASN A 3 21.57 -8.33 -6.44
C ASN A 3 21.66 -9.48 -7.47
N LEU A 4 21.57 -9.14 -8.77
CA LEU A 4 21.69 -10.10 -9.84
C LEU A 4 23.17 -10.46 -10.08
N LEU A 5 23.41 -11.72 -10.48
CA LEU A 5 24.72 -12.22 -10.86
C LEU A 5 25.07 -11.63 -12.24
N MET A 6 25.88 -10.59 -12.28
CA MET A 6 26.20 -9.81 -13.49
C MET A 6 26.88 -10.61 -14.57
N GLN A 7 27.60 -11.69 -14.21
CA GLN A 7 28.34 -12.56 -15.10
C GLN A 7 27.47 -13.73 -15.63
N ARG A 8 26.22 -13.83 -15.18
CA ARG A 8 25.27 -14.84 -15.67
C ARG A 8 24.16 -14.17 -16.49
N THR A 9 23.67 -14.88 -17.49
CA THR A 9 22.47 -14.46 -18.22
C THR A 9 21.24 -14.42 -17.31
N VAL A 10 20.14 -13.87 -17.78
CA VAL A 10 18.84 -13.90 -17.10
C VAL A 10 18.46 -15.33 -16.73
N LEU A 11 18.52 -16.26 -17.69
CA LEU A 11 18.26 -17.68 -17.45
C LEU A 11 19.21 -18.25 -16.39
N GLY A 12 20.51 -17.92 -16.48
CA GLY A 12 21.50 -18.37 -15.50
C GLY A 12 21.26 -17.83 -14.09
N ASN A 13 20.73 -16.60 -13.96
CA ASN A 13 20.32 -16.04 -12.66
C ASN A 13 19.17 -16.84 -12.04
N VAL A 14 18.16 -17.21 -12.83
CA VAL A 14 16.98 -17.95 -12.34
C VAL A 14 17.32 -19.43 -12.11
N CYS A 15 18.24 -20.03 -12.89
CA CYS A 15 18.73 -21.38 -12.62
C CYS A 15 19.57 -21.49 -11.35
N PHE A 16 20.22 -20.43 -10.90
CA PHE A 16 21.17 -20.47 -9.81
C PHE A 16 20.62 -21.08 -8.51
N PRO A 17 19.47 -20.65 -7.95
CA PRO A 17 18.92 -21.31 -6.76
C PRO A 17 18.56 -22.79 -6.99
N LEU A 18 18.16 -23.16 -8.21
CA LEU A 18 17.85 -24.54 -8.57
C LEU A 18 19.09 -25.43 -8.63
N GLU A 19 20.22 -24.87 -9.07
CA GLU A 19 21.53 -25.52 -9.02
C GLU A 19 21.96 -25.80 -7.56
N ILE A 20 21.72 -24.85 -6.66
CA ILE A 20 22.08 -24.99 -5.22
C ILE A 20 21.28 -26.13 -4.57
N VAL A 21 20.00 -26.30 -4.90
CA VAL A 21 19.18 -27.39 -4.37
C VAL A 21 19.40 -28.73 -5.10
N GLY A 22 20.40 -28.82 -5.99
CA GLY A 22 20.81 -30.08 -6.65
C GLY A 22 19.93 -30.50 -7.81
N MET A 23 19.11 -29.61 -8.38
CA MET A 23 18.27 -29.93 -9.52
C MET A 23 19.12 -30.20 -10.78
N SER A 24 18.72 -31.18 -11.62
CA SER A 24 19.42 -31.42 -12.87
C SER A 24 19.44 -30.20 -13.79
N LYS A 25 20.50 -29.98 -14.55
CA LYS A 25 20.62 -28.85 -15.50
C LYS A 25 19.42 -28.73 -16.46
N LYS A 26 18.90 -29.88 -16.93
CA LYS A 26 17.75 -29.93 -17.82
C LYS A 26 16.49 -29.44 -17.14
N ASP A 27 16.21 -29.92 -15.93
CA ASP A 27 15.01 -29.57 -15.18
C ASP A 27 15.10 -28.13 -14.66
N ALA A 28 16.26 -27.70 -14.18
CA ALA A 28 16.51 -26.31 -13.77
C ALA A 28 16.24 -25.33 -14.93
N LYS A 29 16.73 -25.64 -16.15
CA LYS A 29 16.46 -24.81 -17.33
C LYS A 29 14.97 -24.78 -17.69
N LYS A 30 14.29 -25.93 -17.63
CA LYS A 30 12.84 -26.02 -17.89
C LYS A 30 12.06 -25.16 -16.88
N ARG A 31 12.33 -25.36 -15.59
CA ARG A 31 11.69 -24.61 -14.52
C ARG A 31 11.97 -23.11 -14.59
N ALA A 32 13.21 -22.72 -14.82
CA ALA A 32 13.60 -21.32 -14.96
C ALA A 32 12.84 -20.65 -16.14
N MET A 33 12.70 -21.32 -17.28
CA MET A 33 11.92 -20.79 -18.41
C MET A 33 10.42 -20.66 -18.10
N GLU A 34 9.85 -21.56 -17.32
CA GLU A 34 8.45 -21.45 -16.85
C GLU A 34 8.25 -20.19 -16.02
N VAL A 35 9.14 -19.96 -15.04
CA VAL A 35 9.07 -18.78 -14.18
C VAL A 35 9.36 -17.49 -14.94
N LEU A 36 10.30 -17.50 -15.90
CA LEU A 36 10.54 -16.33 -16.75
C LEU A 36 9.32 -15.95 -17.61
N ARG A 37 8.54 -16.96 -18.08
CA ARG A 37 7.26 -16.69 -18.75
C ARG A 37 6.23 -16.09 -17.79
N LEU A 38 6.14 -16.63 -16.57
CA LEU A 38 5.23 -16.13 -15.54
C LEU A 38 5.46 -14.64 -15.24
N VAL A 39 6.73 -14.22 -15.13
CA VAL A 39 7.06 -12.81 -14.89
C VAL A 39 7.16 -11.96 -16.18
N GLY A 40 6.88 -12.53 -17.35
CA GLY A 40 6.82 -11.81 -18.63
C GLY A 40 8.16 -11.32 -19.18
N ILE A 41 9.26 -12.10 -19.00
CA ILE A 41 10.60 -11.72 -19.49
C ILE A 41 11.36 -12.87 -20.17
N ALA A 42 10.65 -13.88 -20.66
CA ALA A 42 11.26 -15.06 -21.29
C ALA A 42 12.05 -14.72 -22.58
N ASP A 43 11.69 -13.65 -23.29
CA ASP A 43 12.38 -13.16 -24.48
C ASP A 43 13.81 -12.68 -24.16
N LYS A 44 14.09 -12.31 -22.93
CA LYS A 44 15.41 -11.85 -22.45
C LYS A 44 16.24 -12.95 -21.77
N ALA A 45 15.84 -14.23 -21.88
CA ALA A 45 16.52 -15.35 -21.20
C ALA A 45 18.04 -15.39 -21.41
N ASN A 46 18.51 -15.03 -22.62
CA ASN A 46 19.92 -15.02 -22.96
C ASN A 46 20.63 -13.67 -22.74
N ALA A 47 19.92 -12.63 -22.37
CA ALA A 47 20.50 -11.31 -22.07
C ALA A 47 21.24 -11.33 -20.72
N TYR A 48 22.19 -10.41 -20.57
CA TYR A 48 22.87 -10.16 -19.30
C TYR A 48 22.18 -9.03 -18.51
N PRO A 49 22.30 -8.99 -17.19
CA PRO A 49 21.68 -7.93 -16.38
C PRO A 49 22.05 -6.50 -16.81
N SER A 50 23.24 -6.29 -17.34
CA SER A 50 23.68 -4.98 -17.86
C SER A 50 22.86 -4.48 -19.06
N GLN A 51 22.16 -5.37 -19.75
CA GLN A 51 21.35 -5.07 -20.93
C GLN A 51 19.86 -4.84 -20.59
N LEU A 52 19.50 -4.84 -19.30
CA LEU A 52 18.13 -4.78 -18.83
C LEU A 52 17.82 -3.42 -18.19
N SER A 53 16.58 -2.95 -18.36
CA SER A 53 16.02 -1.83 -17.60
C SER A 53 15.85 -2.20 -16.10
N GLY A 54 15.63 -1.21 -15.25
CA GLY A 54 15.37 -1.42 -13.81
C GLY A 54 14.20 -2.38 -13.55
N GLY A 55 13.06 -2.16 -14.17
CA GLY A 55 11.90 -3.04 -14.06
C GLY A 55 12.13 -4.46 -14.58
N GLN A 56 12.91 -4.60 -15.67
CA GLN A 56 13.31 -5.92 -16.17
C GLN A 56 14.22 -6.65 -15.17
N LYS A 57 15.19 -5.95 -14.56
CA LYS A 57 16.03 -6.52 -13.50
C LYS A 57 15.19 -6.99 -12.32
N GLN A 58 14.18 -6.20 -11.93
CA GLN A 58 13.26 -6.57 -10.84
C GLN A 58 12.46 -7.83 -11.18
N ARG A 59 11.93 -7.94 -12.40
CA ARG A 59 11.24 -9.16 -12.85
C ARG A 59 12.16 -10.39 -12.80
N VAL A 60 13.43 -10.26 -13.16
CA VAL A 60 14.42 -11.35 -13.03
C VAL A 60 14.69 -11.69 -11.56
N ALA A 61 14.77 -10.73 -10.68
CA ALA A 61 14.94 -10.96 -9.23
C ALA A 61 13.74 -11.72 -8.65
N ILE A 62 12.50 -11.30 -9.00
CA ILE A 62 11.28 -12.02 -8.62
C ILE A 62 11.28 -13.44 -9.18
N ALA A 63 11.60 -13.64 -10.49
CA ALA A 63 11.70 -14.95 -11.08
C ALA A 63 12.69 -15.85 -10.35
N ARG A 64 13.86 -15.32 -10.00
CA ARG A 64 14.88 -16.05 -9.24
C ARG A 64 14.36 -16.50 -7.87
N ALA A 65 13.63 -15.63 -7.17
CA ALA A 65 13.04 -15.96 -5.88
C ALA A 65 11.95 -17.03 -5.99
N LEU A 66 11.14 -17.01 -7.07
CA LEU A 66 10.07 -17.98 -7.32
C LEU A 66 10.54 -19.34 -7.85
N ALA A 67 11.78 -19.44 -8.32
CA ALA A 67 12.30 -20.64 -8.97
C ALA A 67 12.13 -21.91 -8.12
N THR A 68 12.36 -21.80 -6.81
CA THR A 68 12.31 -22.90 -5.82
C THR A 68 10.93 -23.17 -5.24
N ASN A 69 9.85 -22.59 -5.77
CA ASN A 69 8.48 -22.70 -5.26
C ASN A 69 8.36 -22.31 -3.78
N PRO A 70 8.71 -21.08 -3.39
CA PRO A 70 8.61 -20.63 -2.01
C PRO A 70 7.15 -20.52 -1.59
N GLN A 71 6.87 -20.69 -0.29
CA GLN A 71 5.57 -20.37 0.30
C GLN A 71 5.44 -18.88 0.63
N VAL A 72 6.56 -18.19 0.82
CA VAL A 72 6.63 -16.77 1.17
C VAL A 72 7.62 -16.07 0.24
N LEU A 73 7.19 -14.97 -0.37
CA LEU A 73 8.00 -14.06 -1.15
C LEU A 73 8.29 -12.80 -0.31
N LEU A 74 9.56 -12.55 0.00
CA LEU A 74 10.00 -11.33 0.68
C LEU A 74 10.44 -10.29 -0.36
N CYS A 75 9.84 -9.11 -0.31
CA CYS A 75 10.11 -7.98 -1.17
C CYS A 75 10.60 -6.81 -0.30
N ASP A 76 11.91 -6.62 -0.25
CA ASP A 76 12.53 -5.50 0.46
C ASP A 76 12.76 -4.35 -0.51
N GLU A 77 12.05 -3.23 -0.29
CA GLU A 77 12.10 -2.01 -1.13
C GLU A 77 12.03 -2.32 -2.66
N ALA A 78 11.15 -3.23 -3.04
CA ALA A 78 11.08 -3.77 -4.40
C ALA A 78 10.83 -2.72 -5.50
N THR A 79 10.43 -1.51 -5.14
CA THR A 79 10.01 -0.43 -6.05
C THR A 79 10.81 0.86 -5.90
N SER A 80 11.64 1.00 -4.88
CA SER A 80 12.32 2.26 -4.49
C SER A 80 13.24 2.90 -5.56
N ALA A 81 13.65 2.12 -6.57
CA ALA A 81 14.54 2.59 -7.66
C ALA A 81 13.85 2.60 -9.02
N LEU A 82 12.51 2.54 -9.06
CA LEU A 82 11.72 2.45 -10.29
C LEU A 82 10.87 3.71 -10.48
N ASP A 83 10.58 4.02 -11.73
CA ASP A 83 9.59 5.04 -12.06
C ASP A 83 8.16 4.58 -11.70
N PRO A 84 7.20 5.50 -11.52
CA PRO A 84 5.85 5.16 -11.07
C PRO A 84 5.13 4.13 -11.93
N ALA A 85 5.25 4.22 -13.27
CA ALA A 85 4.59 3.28 -14.18
C ALA A 85 5.18 1.87 -14.07
N THR A 86 6.51 1.78 -13.94
CA THR A 86 7.20 0.50 -13.70
C THR A 86 6.85 -0.06 -12.31
N THR A 87 6.77 0.78 -11.29
CA THR A 87 6.32 0.41 -9.94
C THR A 87 4.95 -0.25 -10.01
N ASP A 88 3.96 0.38 -10.62
CA ASP A 88 2.61 -0.17 -10.76
C ASP A 88 2.60 -1.52 -11.48
N SER A 89 3.41 -1.67 -12.53
CA SER A 89 3.57 -2.93 -13.25
C SER A 89 4.16 -4.06 -12.39
N ILE A 90 5.13 -3.75 -11.51
CA ILE A 90 5.73 -4.73 -10.59
C ILE A 90 4.75 -5.09 -9.46
N LEU A 91 4.02 -4.11 -8.92
CA LEU A 91 3.01 -4.37 -7.90
C LEU A 91 1.87 -5.25 -8.42
N ALA A 92 1.39 -4.97 -9.64
CA ALA A 92 0.40 -5.82 -10.31
C ALA A 92 0.92 -7.25 -10.49
N LEU A 93 2.17 -7.41 -10.93
CA LEU A 93 2.81 -8.73 -11.06
C LEU A 93 2.86 -9.48 -9.72
N ILE A 94 3.24 -8.81 -8.62
CA ILE A 94 3.28 -9.44 -7.29
C ILE A 94 1.87 -9.87 -6.85
N LYS A 95 0.85 -9.04 -7.10
CA LYS A 95 -0.56 -9.35 -6.80
C LYS A 95 -1.05 -10.58 -7.59
N ASP A 96 -0.73 -10.65 -8.88
CA ASP A 96 -1.06 -11.79 -9.73
C ASP A 96 -0.36 -13.07 -9.24
N ILE A 97 0.93 -13.00 -8.92
CA ILE A 97 1.70 -14.12 -8.36
C ILE A 97 1.09 -14.61 -7.03
N ASN A 98 0.73 -13.70 -6.13
CA ASN A 98 0.08 -14.05 -4.86
C ASN A 98 -1.24 -14.80 -5.11
N ARG A 99 -2.09 -14.27 -6.01
CA ARG A 99 -3.39 -14.88 -6.35
C ARG A 99 -3.22 -16.24 -7.05
N ASP A 100 -2.36 -16.31 -8.07
CA ASP A 100 -2.29 -17.46 -8.97
C ASP A 100 -1.47 -18.62 -8.38
N LEU A 101 -0.48 -18.33 -7.54
CA LEU A 101 0.35 -19.33 -6.87
C LEU A 101 -0.05 -19.59 -5.41
N GLY A 102 -0.93 -18.79 -4.81
CA GLY A 102 -1.34 -18.92 -3.41
C GLY A 102 -0.22 -18.70 -2.40
N ILE A 103 0.84 -17.98 -2.77
CA ILE A 103 1.98 -17.68 -1.89
C ILE A 103 1.72 -16.41 -1.07
N THR A 104 2.32 -16.31 0.11
CA THR A 104 2.28 -15.08 0.89
C THR A 104 3.35 -14.10 0.40
N ALA A 105 2.95 -12.89 0.01
CA ALA A 105 3.90 -11.81 -0.29
C ALA A 105 4.07 -10.90 0.93
N VAL A 106 5.29 -10.72 1.40
CA VAL A 106 5.65 -9.77 2.47
C VAL A 106 6.44 -8.64 1.84
N ILE A 107 5.93 -7.43 1.92
CA ILE A 107 6.52 -6.24 1.32
C ILE A 107 7.03 -5.33 2.43
N ILE A 108 8.30 -4.97 2.37
CA ILE A 108 8.91 -3.99 3.25
C ILE A 108 9.05 -2.71 2.45
N THR A 109 8.40 -1.65 2.91
CA THR A 109 8.42 -0.34 2.25
C THR A 109 8.16 0.78 3.25
N HIS A 110 8.62 1.97 2.92
CA HIS A 110 8.23 3.22 3.58
C HIS A 110 7.20 4.01 2.73
N GLU A 111 6.80 3.48 1.57
CA GLU A 111 5.82 4.10 0.68
C GLU A 111 4.41 3.64 1.02
N MET A 112 3.60 4.52 1.63
CA MET A 112 2.21 4.20 2.01
C MET A 112 1.35 3.83 0.81
N SER A 113 1.57 4.48 -0.35
CA SER A 113 0.87 4.18 -1.60
C SER A 113 1.04 2.73 -2.09
N VAL A 114 2.17 2.10 -1.80
CA VAL A 114 2.40 0.68 -2.12
C VAL A 114 1.53 -0.21 -1.24
N ILE A 115 1.46 0.10 0.07
CA ILE A 115 0.64 -0.65 1.02
C ILE A 115 -0.84 -0.58 0.62
N GLU A 116 -1.34 0.62 0.33
CA GLU A 116 -2.74 0.86 -0.08
C GLU A 116 -3.13 0.07 -1.34
N LYS A 117 -2.21 -0.01 -2.32
CA LYS A 117 -2.49 -0.62 -3.63
C LYS A 117 -2.61 -2.14 -3.59
N ILE A 118 -1.79 -2.83 -2.79
CA ILE A 118 -1.69 -4.30 -2.91
C ILE A 118 -1.72 -5.08 -1.60
N CYS A 119 -1.56 -4.44 -0.44
CA CYS A 119 -1.54 -5.15 0.83
C CYS A 119 -2.95 -5.29 1.41
N SER A 120 -3.23 -6.43 2.03
CA SER A 120 -4.44 -6.63 2.85
C SER A 120 -4.19 -6.35 4.33
N HIS A 121 -2.96 -6.59 4.80
CA HIS A 121 -2.53 -6.39 6.18
C HIS A 121 -1.25 -5.58 6.23
N VAL A 122 -1.07 -4.85 7.30
CA VAL A 122 0.14 -4.05 7.56
C VAL A 122 0.65 -4.28 8.97
N ALA A 123 1.96 -4.23 9.14
CA ALA A 123 2.63 -4.17 10.43
C ALA A 123 3.60 -2.99 10.45
N ILE A 124 3.44 -2.09 11.42
CA ILE A 124 4.28 -0.92 11.59
C ILE A 124 5.43 -1.26 12.53
N ILE A 125 6.64 -1.07 12.05
CA ILE A 125 7.86 -1.32 12.81
C ILE A 125 8.46 0.01 13.25
N ASN A 126 8.69 0.15 14.55
CA ASN A 126 9.40 1.28 15.12
C ASN A 126 10.47 0.79 16.07
N ARG A 127 11.73 1.23 15.87
CA ARG A 127 12.91 0.83 16.68
C ARG A 127 13.05 -0.69 16.82
N GLY A 128 12.83 -1.42 15.71
CA GLY A 128 12.96 -2.88 15.65
C GLY A 128 11.84 -3.68 16.35
N LYS A 129 10.72 -3.02 16.71
CA LYS A 129 9.55 -3.68 17.30
C LYS A 129 8.31 -3.39 16.48
N ILE A 130 7.44 -4.38 16.33
CA ILE A 130 6.09 -4.16 15.79
C ILE A 130 5.30 -3.41 16.85
N VAL A 131 4.87 -2.20 16.50
CA VAL A 131 4.11 -1.31 17.40
C VAL A 131 2.61 -1.33 17.10
N GLU A 132 2.25 -1.64 15.85
CA GLU A 132 0.86 -1.80 15.43
C GLU A 132 0.78 -2.76 14.25
N HIS A 133 -0.29 -3.54 14.15
CA HIS A 133 -0.59 -4.39 13.00
C HIS A 133 -2.10 -4.61 12.88
N GLY A 134 -2.56 -4.88 11.67
CA GLY A 134 -3.97 -5.15 11.37
C GLY A 134 -4.26 -5.11 9.88
N GLU A 135 -5.53 -5.08 9.53
CA GLU A 135 -5.95 -4.79 8.16
C GLU A 135 -5.53 -3.38 7.77
N VAL A 136 -5.19 -3.19 6.50
CA VAL A 136 -4.71 -1.88 5.99
C VAL A 136 -5.75 -0.79 6.27
N GLU A 137 -7.03 -1.08 6.02
CA GLU A 137 -8.13 -0.16 6.28
C GLU A 137 -8.17 0.28 7.76
N GLU A 138 -8.11 -0.68 8.70
CA GLU A 138 -8.16 -0.38 10.13
C GLU A 138 -7.00 0.49 10.57
N VAL A 139 -5.77 0.13 10.20
CA VAL A 139 -4.57 0.85 10.63
C VAL A 139 -4.49 2.24 10.00
N PHE A 140 -4.95 2.41 8.75
CA PHE A 140 -4.90 3.70 8.06
C PHE A 140 -5.96 4.69 8.52
N PHE A 141 -7.16 4.21 8.83
CA PHE A 141 -8.27 5.09 9.26
C PHE A 141 -8.43 5.18 10.78
N HIS A 142 -7.97 4.16 11.52
CA HIS A 142 -8.07 4.11 12.99
C HIS A 142 -6.71 3.79 13.64
N PRO A 143 -5.64 4.56 13.33
CA PRO A 143 -4.32 4.30 13.91
C PRO A 143 -4.37 4.46 15.44
N ARG A 144 -3.94 3.43 16.15
CA ARG A 144 -3.98 3.38 17.63
C ARG A 144 -2.72 3.97 18.25
N THR A 145 -1.56 3.79 17.59
CA THR A 145 -0.27 4.25 18.09
C THR A 145 0.12 5.60 17.49
N GLU A 146 0.92 6.36 18.22
CA GLU A 146 1.49 7.61 17.71
C GLU A 146 2.37 7.39 16.48
N ALA A 147 3.12 6.29 16.46
CA ALA A 147 3.96 5.93 15.30
C ALA A 147 3.11 5.68 14.04
N ALA A 148 1.97 4.99 14.16
CA ALA A 148 1.03 4.80 13.07
C ALA A 148 0.43 6.13 12.59
N ARG A 149 -0.04 6.96 13.53
CA ARG A 149 -0.61 8.28 13.19
C ARG A 149 0.37 9.12 12.40
N ARG A 150 1.64 9.19 12.80
CA ARG A 150 2.68 9.93 12.08
C ARG A 150 2.94 9.42 10.67
N LEU A 151 2.78 8.11 10.43
CA LEU A 151 3.00 7.51 9.10
C LEU A 151 1.80 7.69 8.18
N VAL A 152 0.58 7.54 8.69
CA VAL A 152 -0.62 7.55 7.85
C VAL A 152 -1.24 8.95 7.71
N MET A 153 -1.00 9.86 8.67
CA MET A 153 -1.50 11.23 8.60
C MET A 153 -0.56 12.11 7.79
N PRO A 154 -1.09 12.86 6.82
CA PRO A 154 -0.29 13.84 6.06
C PRO A 154 0.33 14.90 6.97
N GLU A 155 1.56 15.33 6.64
CA GLU A 155 2.25 16.42 7.36
C GLU A 155 1.43 17.71 7.42
N ALA A 156 0.59 17.96 6.41
CA ALA A 156 -0.31 19.10 6.36
C ALA A 156 -1.25 19.19 7.58
N LEU A 157 -1.62 18.05 8.18
CA LEU A 157 -2.48 18.01 9.37
C LEU A 157 -1.74 18.36 10.67
N GLN A 158 -0.42 18.21 10.70
CA GLN A 158 0.40 18.49 11.88
C GLN A 158 0.52 19.99 12.17
N ASN A 159 0.27 20.85 11.18
CA ASN A 159 0.39 22.31 11.25
C ASN A 159 -0.95 23.04 11.33
N LEU A 160 -2.06 22.33 11.46
CA LEU A 160 -3.39 22.96 11.58
C LEU A 160 -3.61 23.58 12.97
N PRO A 161 -4.39 24.69 13.05
CA PRO A 161 -4.84 25.22 14.35
C PRO A 161 -5.65 24.12 15.07
N GLN A 162 -5.28 23.84 16.33
CA GLN A 162 -5.76 22.64 17.04
C GLN A 162 -7.14 22.80 17.69
N GLU A 163 -7.87 23.85 17.39
CA GLU A 163 -9.17 24.10 18.03
C GLU A 163 -10.34 23.69 17.14
N ASN A 164 -11.25 22.90 17.71
CA ASN A 164 -12.50 22.46 17.07
C ASN A 164 -12.32 21.67 15.77
N LEU A 165 -11.22 20.91 15.66
CA LEU A 165 -10.98 20.04 14.51
C LEU A 165 -11.63 18.68 14.73
N TYR A 166 -12.34 18.25 13.70
CA TYR A 166 -13.00 16.93 13.64
C TYR A 166 -12.61 16.21 12.38
N ARG A 167 -12.25 14.95 12.52
CA ARG A 167 -11.96 14.06 11.40
C ARG A 167 -13.21 13.31 11.00
N LEU A 168 -13.59 13.42 9.76
CA LEU A 168 -14.70 12.72 9.14
C LEU A 168 -14.13 11.65 8.22
N ILE A 169 -14.57 10.40 8.40
CA ILE A 169 -14.11 9.26 7.61
C ILE A 169 -15.28 8.75 6.78
N PHE A 170 -15.05 8.61 5.46
CA PHE A 170 -15.98 8.02 4.52
C PHE A 170 -15.52 6.61 4.18
N ASN A 171 -16.43 5.65 4.27
CA ASN A 171 -16.23 4.31 3.71
C ASN A 171 -16.97 4.20 2.38
N GLY A 172 -16.64 3.19 1.57
CA GLY A 172 -17.11 3.06 0.18
C GLY A 172 -18.63 3.19 -0.06
N ARG A 173 -19.47 3.14 0.97
CA ARG A 173 -20.93 3.38 0.87
C ARG A 173 -21.27 4.86 1.03
N SER A 174 -20.60 5.57 1.94
CA SER A 174 -20.85 6.98 2.23
C SER A 174 -20.10 7.94 1.30
N SER A 175 -19.14 7.46 0.50
CA SER A 175 -18.36 8.28 -0.44
C SER A 175 -19.20 8.90 -1.58
N PHE A 176 -20.38 8.36 -1.85
CA PHE A 176 -21.27 8.86 -2.91
C PHE A 176 -22.36 9.81 -2.40
N GLU A 177 -22.48 10.03 -1.10
CA GLU A 177 -23.44 10.95 -0.54
C GLU A 177 -22.84 12.35 -0.36
N PRO A 178 -23.58 13.44 -0.64
CA PRO A 178 -23.12 14.80 -0.43
C PRO A 178 -23.18 15.17 1.07
N VAL A 179 -22.43 14.45 1.90
CA VAL A 179 -22.47 14.53 3.38
C VAL A 179 -22.27 15.95 3.87
N ILE A 180 -21.25 16.66 3.36
CA ILE A 180 -20.95 18.04 3.80
C ILE A 180 -22.07 19.00 3.40
N ALA A 181 -22.60 18.87 2.17
CA ALA A 181 -23.70 19.70 1.72
C ALA A 181 -24.96 19.49 2.58
N ASN A 182 -25.33 18.23 2.83
CA ASN A 182 -26.47 17.89 3.67
C ASN A 182 -26.28 18.37 5.11
N MET A 183 -25.06 18.22 5.68
CA MET A 183 -24.71 18.72 7.00
C MET A 183 -24.94 20.23 7.11
N VAL A 184 -24.42 21.00 6.16
CA VAL A 184 -24.57 22.47 6.14
C VAL A 184 -26.02 22.89 5.97
N LEU A 185 -26.76 22.21 5.07
CA LEU A 185 -28.18 22.53 4.80
C LEU A 185 -29.10 22.19 5.98
N GLU A 186 -28.90 21.06 6.63
CA GLU A 186 -29.77 20.61 7.73
C GLU A 186 -29.42 21.30 9.08
N CYS A 187 -28.14 21.50 9.33
CA CYS A 187 -27.71 22.17 10.58
C CYS A 187 -27.72 23.69 10.47
N HIS A 188 -27.88 24.27 9.29
CA HIS A 188 -27.80 25.70 9.01
C HIS A 188 -26.49 26.35 9.55
N CYS A 189 -25.42 25.58 9.56
CA CYS A 189 -24.12 26.00 10.08
C CYS A 189 -23.03 25.78 9.04
N PRO A 190 -22.23 26.80 8.71
CA PRO A 190 -21.08 26.62 7.85
C PRO A 190 -20.01 25.80 8.57
N VAL A 191 -19.31 24.95 7.81
CA VAL A 191 -18.11 24.23 8.27
C VAL A 191 -16.94 24.57 7.37
N ASN A 192 -15.74 24.64 7.93
CA ASN A 192 -14.53 24.86 7.16
C ASN A 192 -13.85 23.51 6.89
N ILE A 193 -13.50 23.23 5.61
CA ILE A 193 -12.75 22.04 5.24
C ILE A 193 -11.26 22.40 5.27
N MET A 194 -10.56 21.89 6.28
CA MET A 194 -9.14 22.14 6.49
C MET A 194 -8.26 21.17 5.68
N TYR A 195 -8.77 19.97 5.44
CA TYR A 195 -8.10 18.94 4.65
C TYR A 195 -9.14 17.98 4.07
N ALA A 196 -8.88 17.48 2.86
CA ALA A 196 -9.66 16.41 2.26
C ALA A 196 -8.74 15.53 1.43
N ASP A 197 -8.89 14.22 1.57
CA ASP A 197 -8.15 13.22 0.83
C ASP A 197 -9.05 12.02 0.52
N THR A 198 -8.89 11.47 -0.68
CA THR A 198 -9.59 10.26 -1.10
C THR A 198 -8.58 9.25 -1.60
N ARG A 199 -8.65 8.03 -1.10
CA ARG A 199 -7.73 6.94 -1.41
C ARG A 199 -8.50 5.74 -1.93
N ASP A 200 -7.86 4.99 -2.82
CA ASP A 200 -8.35 3.68 -3.25
C ASP A 200 -7.59 2.61 -2.45
N ILE A 201 -8.32 1.85 -1.66
CA ILE A 201 -7.79 0.70 -0.92
C ILE A 201 -8.50 -0.55 -1.41
N GLY A 202 -7.78 -1.36 -2.16
CA GLY A 202 -8.33 -2.62 -2.69
C GLY A 202 -9.48 -2.46 -3.69
N GLY A 203 -9.60 -1.33 -4.39
CA GLY A 203 -10.68 -1.02 -5.34
C GLY A 203 -11.90 -0.37 -4.69
N ILE A 204 -11.81 0.02 -3.42
CA ILE A 204 -12.86 0.72 -2.68
C ILE A 204 -12.38 2.14 -2.38
N ALA A 205 -13.20 3.14 -2.74
CA ALA A 205 -12.89 4.53 -2.44
C ALA A 205 -13.14 4.82 -0.95
N PHE A 206 -12.10 5.19 -0.24
CA PHE A 206 -12.15 5.72 1.12
C PHE A 206 -11.78 7.18 1.10
N GLY A 207 -12.42 7.98 1.94
CA GLY A 207 -12.13 9.39 2.08
C GLY A 207 -11.99 9.78 3.53
N GLN A 208 -11.13 10.77 3.77
CA GLN A 208 -11.10 11.47 5.04
C GLN A 208 -11.13 12.97 4.82
N MET A 209 -11.84 13.66 5.67
CA MET A 209 -11.83 15.12 5.72
C MET A 209 -11.55 15.58 7.14
N VAL A 210 -10.83 16.67 7.27
CA VAL A 210 -10.71 17.39 8.53
C VAL A 210 -11.53 18.65 8.42
N LEU A 211 -12.51 18.76 9.29
CA LEU A 211 -13.44 19.88 9.37
C LEU A 211 -13.12 20.70 10.61
N GLN A 212 -13.13 22.01 10.46
CA GLN A 212 -13.20 22.91 11.59
C GLN A 212 -14.66 23.27 11.84
N LEU A 213 -15.17 22.86 13.00
CA LEU A 213 -16.56 23.12 13.38
C LEU A 213 -16.68 24.50 14.03
N PRO A 214 -17.89 25.10 14.00
CA PRO A 214 -18.15 26.41 14.62
C PRO A 214 -17.80 26.44 16.11
N GLU A 215 -17.37 27.59 16.59
CA GLU A 215 -17.09 27.83 18.02
C GLU A 215 -18.36 27.74 18.88
N CYS A 216 -19.51 28.09 18.30
CA CYS A 216 -20.80 28.04 19.00
C CYS A 216 -21.14 26.60 19.44
N PRO A 217 -21.32 26.34 20.75
CA PRO A 217 -21.59 25.00 21.26
C PRO A 217 -22.87 24.36 20.72
N GLU A 218 -23.91 25.17 20.49
CA GLU A 218 -25.20 24.70 19.96
C GLU A 218 -25.05 24.19 18.50
N SER A 219 -24.38 24.99 17.68
CA SER A 219 -24.09 24.61 16.27
C SER A 219 -23.25 23.34 16.19
N ARG A 220 -22.23 23.24 17.04
CA ARG A 220 -21.38 22.04 17.12
C ARG A 220 -22.17 20.81 17.51
N ARG A 221 -23.04 20.95 18.51
CA ARG A 221 -23.91 19.87 18.97
C ARG A 221 -24.84 19.38 17.85
N SER A 222 -25.48 20.30 17.12
CA SER A 222 -26.34 19.97 15.96
C SER A 222 -25.60 19.15 14.91
N ILE A 223 -24.34 19.54 14.58
CA ILE A 223 -23.50 18.82 13.61
C ILE A 223 -23.15 17.42 14.13
N LEU A 224 -22.81 17.26 15.41
CA LEU A 224 -22.52 15.95 15.99
C LEU A 224 -23.75 15.02 16.02
N GLU A 225 -24.93 15.57 16.31
CA GLU A 225 -26.21 14.83 16.27
C GLU A 225 -26.55 14.41 14.83
N PHE A 226 -26.36 15.30 13.85
CA PHE A 226 -26.50 14.97 12.42
C PHE A 226 -25.60 13.79 12.02
N ALA A 227 -24.30 13.87 12.33
CA ALA A 227 -23.34 12.81 12.02
C ALA A 227 -23.75 11.47 12.65
N LYS A 228 -24.15 11.51 13.93
CA LYS A 228 -24.62 10.31 14.65
C LYS A 228 -25.89 9.71 14.06
N SER A 229 -26.87 10.54 13.67
CA SER A 229 -28.14 10.08 13.08
C SER A 229 -27.97 9.36 11.73
N ARG A 230 -26.90 9.71 10.99
CA ARG A 230 -26.57 9.14 9.68
C ARG A 230 -25.46 8.09 9.71
N ASN A 231 -25.04 7.69 10.92
CA ASN A 231 -23.96 6.75 11.13
C ASN A 231 -22.64 7.17 10.46
N ILE A 232 -22.37 8.48 10.46
CA ILE A 232 -21.15 9.09 9.94
C ILE A 232 -20.14 9.15 11.09
N LEU A 233 -18.95 8.62 10.86
CA LEU A 233 -17.87 8.67 11.83
C LEU A 233 -17.25 10.07 11.84
N LEU A 234 -17.48 10.81 12.89
CA LEU A 234 -16.93 12.15 13.12
C LEU A 234 -16.20 12.16 14.48
N GLU A 235 -14.88 12.19 14.45
CA GLU A 235 -14.01 12.08 15.62
C GLU A 235 -13.32 13.41 15.92
N GLU A 236 -13.37 13.84 17.19
CA GLU A 236 -12.62 15.01 17.62
C GLU A 236 -11.11 14.73 17.60
N MET A 237 -10.37 15.57 16.92
CA MET A 237 -8.92 15.50 16.89
C MET A 237 -8.35 16.13 18.16
N LYS A 238 -8.06 15.29 19.16
CA LYS A 238 -7.30 15.71 20.34
C LYS A 238 -5.82 15.63 19.99
N HIS A 239 -5.09 16.72 20.27
CA HIS A 239 -3.64 16.92 20.14
C HIS A 239 -2.84 15.71 19.62
N VAL A 240 -2.27 15.81 18.44
CA VAL A 240 -1.22 14.92 17.92
C VAL A 240 0.13 15.44 18.37
#